data_a183a811070e52cb90cf6613dfabd864
#
_entry.id   a183a811070e52cb90cf6613dfabd864
#
_cell.length_a   1.000
_cell.length_b   1.000
_cell.length_c   1.000
_cell.angle_alpha   90.00
_cell.angle_beta   90.00
_cell.angle_gamma   90.00
#
_symmetry.space_group_name_H-M   'P 1'
#
loop_
_entity.id
_entity.type
_entity.pdbx_description
1 polymer ?
#
loop_
_entity_poly.entity_id
_entity_poly.type
_entity_poly.pdbx_seq_one_letter_code
_entity_poly.pdbx_strand_id
1 'polypeptide(L)'
;MGEHYGIRGEFRLHDARFRGVVPPNGFVEKLYTGALWAEGPVYFPAGDFLLFSDIPNNRILRWVPDGAGPGCVVEFRKPSDFANGNTRDGQGRLLSCEHGTRSVSRTGHDGRRTVIASSFQGKKLNSPNDLVAGPDGAVWFSDPTYGILSDYEGYTAEPEYGGSYVFRVDPVSGRVEAAVTDFVQPNGLAFSPDGKRLYVADSGASHDAGGPRHIRSFEVSEGRLRGGEVFATVDAGIPDGLRVDVLGNVWTSAGDGVHCFTPRGELLGKILIPEPVANIEFGGPRGNRLFITATTSLYSCYLAISGAGTQAARRG
;
A
#
# COMPACT_ATOMS: atom_id res chain seq x y z
N MET A 1 8.90 -27.73 23.08
CA MET A 1 7.88 -26.85 23.67
C MET A 1 8.46 -25.46 23.73
N GLY A 2 8.17 -24.62 22.71
CA GLY A 2 8.64 -23.23 22.69
C GLY A 2 7.78 -22.42 23.65
N GLU A 3 8.41 -21.83 24.64
CA GLU A 3 7.76 -20.92 25.57
C GLU A 3 7.20 -19.72 24.80
N HIS A 4 5.87 -19.59 24.77
CA HIS A 4 5.17 -18.42 24.24
C HIS A 4 5.32 -17.26 25.24
N TYR A 5 6.43 -16.54 25.17
CA TYR A 5 6.59 -15.29 25.89
C TYR A 5 5.69 -14.21 25.29
N GLY A 6 4.49 -14.06 25.83
CA GLY A 6 3.72 -12.82 25.81
C GLY A 6 3.15 -12.30 24.50
N ILE A 7 3.35 -12.97 23.36
CA ILE A 7 2.75 -12.58 22.08
C ILE A 7 1.38 -13.25 21.98
N ARG A 8 0.32 -12.46 21.78
CA ARG A 8 -1.04 -12.99 21.59
C ARG A 8 -1.14 -13.80 20.29
N GLY A 9 -2.18 -14.58 20.14
CA GLY A 9 -2.35 -15.53 19.04
C GLY A 9 -2.34 -14.93 17.62
N GLU A 10 -2.56 -13.62 17.46
CA GLU A 10 -2.51 -12.92 16.19
C GLU A 10 -1.08 -12.70 15.65
N PHE A 11 -0.05 -12.83 16.50
CA PHE A 11 1.34 -12.65 16.10
C PHE A 11 2.04 -14.00 16.03
N ARG A 12 2.50 -14.38 14.83
CA ARG A 12 3.29 -15.61 14.61
C ARG A 12 4.77 -15.28 14.42
N LEU A 13 5.57 -15.86 15.28
CA LEU A 13 7.02 -15.75 15.25
C LEU A 13 7.60 -16.81 14.31
N HIS A 14 8.36 -16.39 13.28
CA HIS A 14 9.18 -17.28 12.44
C HIS A 14 10.66 -17.15 12.80
N ASP A 15 11.09 -15.95 13.17
CA ASP A 15 12.45 -15.65 13.62
C ASP A 15 12.41 -14.87 14.94
N ALA A 16 13.36 -15.13 15.84
CA ALA A 16 13.43 -14.46 17.14
C ALA A 16 13.57 -12.93 17.05
N ARG A 17 14.12 -12.41 15.96
CA ARG A 17 14.23 -10.97 15.68
C ARG A 17 12.86 -10.27 15.58
N PHE A 18 11.80 -11.01 15.26
CA PHE A 18 10.43 -10.45 15.20
C PHE A 18 9.98 -9.87 16.55
N ARG A 19 10.49 -10.41 17.67
CA ARG A 19 10.21 -9.86 19.02
C ARG A 19 10.70 -8.42 19.19
N GLY A 20 11.67 -7.98 18.40
CA GLY A 20 12.18 -6.62 18.43
C GLY A 20 11.28 -5.61 17.73
N VAL A 21 10.35 -6.08 16.88
CA VAL A 21 9.45 -5.20 16.10
C VAL A 21 8.00 -5.26 16.56
N VAL A 22 7.62 -6.23 17.41
CA VAL A 22 6.28 -6.36 17.99
C VAL A 22 6.33 -6.23 19.51
N PRO A 23 5.41 -5.48 20.15
CA PRO A 23 5.40 -5.37 21.61
C PRO A 23 4.88 -6.65 22.25
N PRO A 24 5.40 -7.03 23.46
CA PRO A 24 4.99 -8.26 24.15
C PRO A 24 3.49 -8.33 24.49
N ASN A 25 2.84 -7.18 24.65
CA ASN A 25 1.41 -7.04 24.92
C ASN A 25 0.61 -6.58 23.71
N GLY A 26 1.18 -6.72 22.50
CA GLY A 26 0.52 -6.35 21.25
C GLY A 26 -0.79 -7.11 21.05
N PHE A 27 -1.74 -6.48 20.41
CA PHE A 27 -3.00 -7.07 19.98
C PHE A 27 -3.50 -6.35 18.73
N VAL A 28 -4.35 -7.03 17.98
CA VAL A 28 -5.02 -6.47 16.81
C VAL A 28 -6.39 -5.95 17.24
N GLU A 29 -6.68 -4.72 16.84
CA GLU A 29 -7.96 -4.05 17.04
C GLU A 29 -8.72 -4.01 15.72
N LYS A 30 -10.03 -4.31 15.71
CA LYS A 30 -10.92 -3.99 14.60
C LYS A 30 -11.48 -2.59 14.81
N LEU A 31 -11.17 -1.67 13.91
CA LEU A 31 -11.60 -0.27 13.99
C LEU A 31 -12.91 -0.03 13.24
N TYR A 32 -13.15 -0.77 12.16
CA TYR A 32 -14.33 -0.61 11.31
C TYR A 32 -14.64 -1.90 10.56
N THR A 33 -15.91 -2.09 10.22
CA THR A 33 -16.40 -3.07 9.25
C THR A 33 -17.58 -2.47 8.48
N GLY A 34 -17.81 -2.91 7.23
CA GLY A 34 -18.88 -2.40 6.38
C GLY A 34 -18.40 -1.84 5.04
N ALA A 35 -17.16 -2.11 4.66
CA ALA A 35 -16.69 -1.97 3.29
C ALA A 35 -17.08 -3.20 2.47
N LEU A 36 -16.99 -3.10 1.15
CA LEU A 36 -17.03 -4.25 0.24
C LEU A 36 -15.62 -4.72 -0.11
N TRP A 37 -14.69 -3.78 -0.32
CA TRP A 37 -13.26 -4.02 -0.46
C TRP A 37 -12.47 -2.81 0.03
N ALA A 38 -11.93 -2.91 1.24
CA ALA A 38 -11.16 -1.86 1.89
C ALA A 38 -9.71 -1.86 1.40
N GLU A 39 -9.25 -0.71 0.89
CA GLU A 39 -7.96 -0.54 0.23
C GLU A 39 -7.31 0.83 0.50
N GLY A 40 -6.08 1.00 0.01
CA GLY A 40 -5.36 2.25 -0.11
C GLY A 40 -5.31 3.11 1.15
N PRO A 41 -4.90 2.59 2.31
CA PRO A 41 -4.84 3.39 3.52
C PRO A 41 -3.73 4.43 3.44
N VAL A 42 -4.02 5.67 3.83
CA VAL A 42 -3.04 6.75 3.97
C VAL A 42 -3.29 7.56 5.23
N TYR A 43 -2.27 7.71 6.07
CA TYR A 43 -2.37 8.45 7.33
C TYR A 43 -1.93 9.90 7.18
N PHE A 44 -2.72 10.84 7.74
CA PHE A 44 -2.46 12.28 7.75
C PHE A 44 -2.07 12.75 9.17
N PRO A 45 -0.77 12.89 9.47
CA PRO A 45 -0.31 13.18 10.82
C PRO A 45 -0.68 14.59 11.31
N ALA A 46 -0.88 15.56 10.41
CA ALA A 46 -1.28 16.91 10.81
C ALA A 46 -2.70 16.99 11.38
N GLY A 47 -3.59 16.08 10.97
CA GLY A 47 -4.97 16.00 11.42
C GLY A 47 -5.29 14.75 12.24
N ASP A 48 -4.29 13.88 12.48
CA ASP A 48 -4.45 12.59 13.17
C ASP A 48 -5.62 11.76 12.63
N PHE A 49 -5.64 11.53 11.32
CA PHE A 49 -6.67 10.71 10.68
C PHE A 49 -6.10 9.83 9.58
N LEU A 50 -6.82 8.75 9.27
CA LEU A 50 -6.56 7.86 8.15
C LEU A 50 -7.64 8.03 7.09
N LEU A 51 -7.24 8.09 5.82
CA LEU A 51 -8.14 7.84 4.69
C LEU A 51 -7.92 6.42 4.18
N PHE A 52 -8.97 5.78 3.69
CA PHE A 52 -8.89 4.50 2.99
C PHE A 52 -10.04 4.38 1.99
N SER A 53 -9.82 3.63 0.94
CA SER A 53 -10.80 3.40 -0.13
C SER A 53 -11.73 2.25 0.22
N ASP A 54 -12.98 2.35 -0.21
CA ASP A 54 -13.94 1.26 -0.32
C ASP A 54 -14.35 1.23 -1.80
N ILE A 55 -13.55 0.48 -2.58
CA ILE A 55 -13.51 0.60 -4.03
C ILE A 55 -14.89 0.32 -4.66
N PRO A 56 -15.55 -0.84 -4.41
CA PRO A 56 -16.81 -1.16 -5.09
C PRO A 56 -17.96 -0.23 -4.69
N ASN A 57 -17.90 0.36 -3.49
CA ASN A 57 -18.86 1.37 -3.06
C ASN A 57 -18.55 2.77 -3.61
N ASN A 58 -17.49 2.90 -4.40
CA ASN A 58 -17.06 4.13 -5.05
C ASN A 58 -16.91 5.30 -4.05
N ARG A 59 -16.21 5.04 -2.93
CA ARG A 59 -16.02 6.03 -1.86
C ARG A 59 -14.64 5.94 -1.20
N ILE A 60 -14.19 7.07 -0.66
CA ILE A 60 -13.09 7.15 0.31
C ILE A 60 -13.70 7.40 1.67
N LEU A 61 -13.27 6.63 2.66
CA LEU A 61 -13.65 6.73 4.05
C LEU A 61 -12.55 7.42 4.87
N ARG A 62 -12.92 8.08 5.95
CA ARG A 62 -12.01 8.69 6.91
C ARG A 62 -12.24 8.13 8.30
N TRP A 63 -11.22 7.49 8.86
CA TRP A 63 -11.16 7.12 10.25
C TRP A 63 -10.50 8.25 11.06
N VAL A 64 -11.07 8.57 12.21
CA VAL A 64 -10.52 9.51 13.20
C VAL A 64 -10.51 8.85 14.58
N PRO A 65 -9.46 9.05 15.40
CA PRO A 65 -9.46 8.55 16.78
C PRO A 65 -10.52 9.29 17.63
N ASP A 66 -11.12 8.59 18.59
CA ASP A 66 -12.09 9.15 19.53
C ASP A 66 -11.55 9.22 20.98
N GLY A 67 -10.27 8.92 21.14
CA GLY A 67 -9.51 8.97 22.40
C GLY A 67 -9.64 7.74 23.28
N ALA A 68 -10.74 7.02 23.29
CA ALA A 68 -10.96 5.89 24.21
C ALA A 68 -11.48 4.61 23.54
N GLY A 69 -11.98 4.70 22.33
CA GLY A 69 -12.59 3.59 21.59
C GLY A 69 -11.90 3.30 20.26
N PRO A 70 -12.58 2.54 19.40
CA PRO A 70 -12.04 2.14 18.09
C PRO A 70 -11.95 3.31 17.11
N GLY A 71 -12.39 4.49 17.47
CA GLY A 71 -12.52 5.65 16.59
C GLY A 71 -13.86 5.70 15.86
N CYS A 72 -13.97 6.67 14.96
CA CYS A 72 -15.15 6.90 14.14
C CYS A 72 -14.77 6.88 12.66
N VAL A 73 -15.59 6.23 11.82
CA VAL A 73 -15.42 6.23 10.37
C VAL A 73 -16.56 6.99 9.73
N VAL A 74 -16.22 7.95 8.86
CA VAL A 74 -17.17 8.77 8.10
C VAL A 74 -16.80 8.76 6.62
N GLU A 75 -17.74 9.06 5.77
CA GLU A 75 -17.49 9.24 4.34
C GLU A 75 -16.70 10.54 4.12
N PHE A 76 -15.55 10.43 3.45
CA PHE A 76 -14.71 11.57 3.07
C PHE A 76 -15.03 12.06 1.67
N ARG A 77 -15.24 11.13 0.71
CA ARG A 77 -15.54 11.45 -0.70
C ARG A 77 -16.41 10.36 -1.31
N LYS A 78 -17.46 10.81 -2.00
CA LYS A 78 -18.32 9.97 -2.85
C LYS A 78 -18.97 10.84 -3.95
N PRO A 79 -18.86 10.51 -5.25
CA PRO A 79 -18.07 9.41 -5.79
C PRO A 79 -16.55 9.67 -5.65
N SER A 80 -15.77 8.57 -5.58
CA SER A 80 -14.31 8.61 -5.52
C SER A 80 -13.65 8.30 -6.87
N ASP A 81 -14.45 8.03 -7.91
CA ASP A 81 -14.03 7.48 -9.19
C ASP A 81 -13.34 6.11 -9.04
N PHE A 82 -13.89 5.27 -8.14
CA PHE A 82 -13.32 3.97 -7.78
C PHE A 82 -11.86 4.10 -7.36
N ALA A 83 -11.58 5.05 -6.44
CA ALA A 83 -10.24 5.21 -5.89
C ALA A 83 -9.79 3.92 -5.21
N ASN A 84 -8.54 3.52 -5.47
CA ASN A 84 -7.88 2.37 -4.88
C ASN A 84 -6.74 2.85 -3.95
N GLY A 85 -5.48 2.78 -4.38
CA GLY A 85 -4.32 3.22 -3.63
C GLY A 85 -4.31 4.72 -3.36
N ASN A 86 -3.90 5.11 -2.16
CA ASN A 86 -3.72 6.50 -1.78
C ASN A 86 -2.38 6.70 -1.10
N THR A 87 -1.78 7.87 -1.29
CA THR A 87 -0.58 8.30 -0.58
C THR A 87 -0.56 9.82 -0.39
N ARG A 88 0.48 10.34 0.25
CA ARG A 88 0.72 11.79 0.37
C ARG A 88 1.96 12.17 -0.41
N ASP A 89 1.90 13.32 -1.07
CA ASP A 89 3.12 13.92 -1.61
C ASP A 89 3.94 14.64 -0.51
N GLY A 90 5.10 15.16 -0.90
CA GLY A 90 6.01 15.87 0.01
C GLY A 90 5.43 17.14 0.64
N GLN A 91 4.31 17.65 0.11
CA GLN A 91 3.56 18.79 0.63
C GLN A 91 2.35 18.37 1.48
N GLY A 92 2.14 17.06 1.68
CA GLY A 92 1.02 16.52 2.45
C GLY A 92 -0.31 16.52 1.71
N ARG A 93 -0.32 16.69 0.37
CA ARG A 93 -1.54 16.61 -0.44
C ARG A 93 -1.86 15.16 -0.75
N LEU A 94 -3.16 14.84 -0.85
CA LEU A 94 -3.61 13.49 -1.19
C LEU A 94 -3.32 13.19 -2.67
N LEU A 95 -2.71 12.04 -2.92
CA LEU A 95 -2.59 11.41 -4.23
C LEU A 95 -3.44 10.14 -4.22
N SER A 96 -4.20 9.90 -5.29
CA SER A 96 -5.08 8.72 -5.42
C SER A 96 -4.94 8.09 -6.80
N CYS A 97 -4.89 6.77 -6.84
CA CYS A 97 -5.13 5.97 -8.04
C CYS A 97 -6.64 5.80 -8.21
N GLU A 98 -7.16 6.09 -9.39
CA GLU A 98 -8.59 6.07 -9.68
C GLU A 98 -8.87 5.14 -10.87
N HIS A 99 -9.53 4.00 -10.61
CA HIS A 99 -9.87 3.02 -11.63
C HIS A 99 -10.88 3.56 -12.63
N GLY A 100 -11.93 4.25 -12.13
CA GLY A 100 -13.04 4.73 -12.97
C GLY A 100 -12.61 5.77 -14.00
N THR A 101 -11.67 6.63 -13.66
CA THR A 101 -11.09 7.62 -14.60
C THR A 101 -9.82 7.12 -15.28
N ARG A 102 -9.31 5.94 -14.89
CA ARG A 102 -8.05 5.38 -15.38
C ARG A 102 -6.91 6.37 -15.23
N SER A 103 -6.80 6.96 -14.03
CA SER A 103 -5.88 8.07 -13.78
C SER A 103 -5.29 8.09 -12.38
N VAL A 104 -4.22 8.86 -12.22
CA VAL A 104 -3.70 9.27 -10.92
C VAL A 104 -4.05 10.73 -10.71
N SER A 105 -4.66 11.05 -9.58
CA SER A 105 -5.07 12.41 -9.23
C SER A 105 -4.35 12.95 -8.00
N ARG A 106 -4.32 14.27 -7.87
CA ARG A 106 -3.87 15.01 -6.71
C ARG A 106 -4.99 15.89 -6.18
N THR A 107 -5.28 15.81 -4.89
CA THR A 107 -6.20 16.72 -4.19
C THR A 107 -5.40 17.72 -3.38
N GLY A 108 -5.52 19.00 -3.71
CA GLY A 108 -4.88 20.11 -2.99
C GLY A 108 -5.49 20.36 -1.62
N HIS A 109 -4.82 21.19 -0.81
CA HIS A 109 -5.34 21.59 0.52
C HIS A 109 -6.63 22.44 0.42
N ASP A 110 -6.91 23.02 -0.75
CA ASP A 110 -8.16 23.71 -1.08
C ASP A 110 -9.30 22.74 -1.49
N GLY A 111 -9.03 21.43 -1.51
CA GLY A 111 -9.96 20.39 -1.94
C GLY A 111 -10.03 20.21 -3.47
N ARG A 112 -9.36 21.05 -4.27
CA ARG A 112 -9.35 20.91 -5.72
C ARG A 112 -8.59 19.67 -6.16
N ARG A 113 -9.23 18.84 -7.00
CA ARG A 113 -8.63 17.66 -7.61
C ARG A 113 -8.06 18.00 -8.99
N THR A 114 -6.85 17.53 -9.27
CA THR A 114 -6.17 17.65 -10.56
C THR A 114 -5.61 16.31 -10.98
N VAL A 115 -5.82 15.91 -12.24
CA VAL A 115 -5.21 14.69 -12.81
C VAL A 115 -3.74 14.97 -13.08
N ILE A 116 -2.85 14.06 -12.65
CA ILE A 116 -1.40 14.13 -12.87
C ILE A 116 -0.90 13.09 -13.85
N ALA A 117 -1.65 12.00 -14.05
CA ALA A 117 -1.37 11.00 -15.08
C ALA A 117 -2.69 10.33 -15.51
N SER A 118 -2.94 10.19 -16.81
CA SER A 118 -4.11 9.49 -17.38
C SER A 118 -3.80 8.75 -18.68
N SER A 119 -2.59 8.93 -19.22
CA SER A 119 -2.20 8.31 -20.47
C SER A 119 -0.71 8.07 -20.56
N PHE A 120 -0.34 7.10 -21.36
CA PHE A 120 1.03 6.79 -21.75
C PHE A 120 1.09 6.62 -23.26
N GLN A 121 1.97 7.39 -23.95
CA GLN A 121 2.12 7.38 -25.42
C GLN A 121 0.79 7.56 -26.18
N GLY A 122 -0.09 8.44 -25.68
CA GLY A 122 -1.40 8.75 -26.27
C GLY A 122 -2.48 7.69 -26.03
N LYS A 123 -2.22 6.63 -25.26
CA LYS A 123 -3.14 5.58 -24.86
C LYS A 123 -3.54 5.74 -23.41
N LYS A 124 -4.78 5.40 -23.05
CA LYS A 124 -5.24 5.42 -21.66
C LYS A 124 -4.45 4.43 -20.81
N LEU A 125 -4.23 4.78 -19.55
CA LEU A 125 -3.73 3.84 -18.55
C LEU A 125 -4.72 2.66 -18.38
N ASN A 126 -4.27 1.54 -17.81
CA ASN A 126 -5.18 0.42 -17.50
C ASN A 126 -6.11 0.81 -16.35
N SER A 127 -5.65 0.62 -15.14
CA SER A 127 -6.35 1.02 -13.91
C SER A 127 -5.31 1.23 -12.82
N PRO A 128 -4.74 2.46 -12.69
CA PRO A 128 -3.76 2.75 -11.66
C PRO A 128 -4.22 2.22 -10.30
N ASN A 129 -3.34 1.43 -9.64
CA ASN A 129 -3.72 0.64 -8.47
C ASN A 129 -3.12 1.18 -7.17
N ASP A 130 -1.79 1.12 -6.98
CA ASP A 130 -1.14 1.69 -5.79
C ASP A 130 -0.04 2.67 -6.21
N LEU A 131 0.37 3.54 -5.27
CA LEU A 131 1.31 4.61 -5.58
C LEU A 131 2.15 5.04 -4.37
N VAL A 132 3.33 5.57 -4.66
CA VAL A 132 4.24 6.14 -3.66
C VAL A 132 4.91 7.41 -4.20
N ALA A 133 5.11 8.39 -3.31
CA ALA A 133 5.92 9.56 -3.62
C ALA A 133 7.40 9.25 -3.39
N GLY A 134 8.21 9.42 -4.42
CA GLY A 134 9.66 9.25 -4.34
C GLY A 134 10.35 10.39 -3.58
N PRO A 135 11.60 10.16 -3.13
CA PRO A 135 12.38 11.18 -2.41
C PRO A 135 12.71 12.41 -3.26
N ASP A 136 12.66 12.27 -4.59
CA ASP A 136 12.84 13.33 -5.59
C ASP A 136 11.53 14.08 -5.93
N GLY A 137 10.41 13.69 -5.29
CA GLY A 137 9.08 14.24 -5.54
C GLY A 137 8.34 13.62 -6.73
N ALA A 138 8.95 12.68 -7.44
CA ALA A 138 8.27 11.91 -8.47
C ALA A 138 7.16 11.04 -7.86
N VAL A 139 6.11 10.78 -8.62
CA VAL A 139 5.05 9.84 -8.24
C VAL A 139 5.26 8.54 -9.02
N TRP A 140 5.38 7.44 -8.28
CA TRP A 140 5.49 6.10 -8.84
C TRP A 140 4.18 5.37 -8.61
N PHE A 141 3.67 4.67 -9.63
CA PHE A 141 2.42 3.94 -9.50
C PHE A 141 2.42 2.66 -10.35
N SER A 142 1.68 1.69 -9.88
CA SER A 142 1.40 0.45 -10.60
C SER A 142 0.12 0.58 -11.43
N ASP A 143 0.09 -0.08 -12.59
CA ASP A 143 -1.04 0.02 -13.52
C ASP A 143 -1.46 -1.37 -14.06
N PRO A 144 -1.97 -2.24 -13.17
CA PRO A 144 -2.54 -3.53 -13.55
C PRO A 144 -3.93 -3.36 -14.17
N THR A 145 -4.61 -4.46 -14.46
CA THR A 145 -5.89 -4.46 -15.16
C THR A 145 -7.13 -4.57 -14.26
N TYR A 146 -6.98 -4.65 -12.94
CA TYR A 146 -8.11 -4.94 -12.01
C TYR A 146 -9.35 -4.09 -12.24
N GLY A 147 -9.19 -2.76 -12.34
CA GLY A 147 -10.31 -1.82 -12.48
C GLY A 147 -10.95 -1.77 -13.87
N ILE A 148 -10.43 -2.53 -14.85
CA ILE A 148 -11.03 -2.64 -16.20
C ILE A 148 -11.52 -4.05 -16.54
N LEU A 149 -11.39 -5.03 -15.61
CA LEU A 149 -11.86 -6.40 -15.82
C LEU A 149 -13.39 -6.54 -15.70
N SER A 150 -14.00 -5.71 -14.85
CA SER A 150 -15.44 -5.73 -14.59
C SER A 150 -15.92 -4.39 -14.07
N ASP A 151 -17.25 -4.22 -13.96
CA ASP A 151 -17.85 -3.01 -13.39
C ASP A 151 -17.92 -3.04 -11.85
N TYR A 152 -17.19 -3.95 -11.20
CA TYR A 152 -17.18 -4.07 -9.74
C TYR A 152 -16.28 -3.05 -9.06
N GLU A 153 -15.08 -2.80 -9.63
CA GLU A 153 -14.07 -1.88 -9.08
C GLU A 153 -13.70 -0.74 -10.03
N GLY A 154 -14.46 -0.57 -11.09
CA GLY A 154 -14.22 0.42 -12.13
C GLY A 154 -15.20 0.27 -13.27
N TYR A 155 -14.72 0.37 -14.50
CA TYR A 155 -15.54 0.18 -15.69
C TYR A 155 -14.84 -0.75 -16.67
N THR A 156 -15.54 -1.78 -17.14
CA THR A 156 -15.01 -2.74 -18.10
C THR A 156 -14.46 -2.05 -19.35
N ALA A 157 -13.21 -2.33 -19.67
CA ALA A 157 -12.54 -1.78 -20.84
C ALA A 157 -11.39 -2.70 -21.30
N GLU A 158 -10.95 -2.50 -22.55
CA GLU A 158 -9.79 -3.20 -23.06
C GLU A 158 -8.49 -2.46 -22.69
N PRO A 159 -7.40 -3.17 -22.36
CA PRO A 159 -6.07 -2.59 -22.25
C PRO A 159 -5.64 -1.96 -23.58
N GLU A 160 -5.11 -0.74 -23.54
CA GLU A 160 -4.72 -0.02 -24.76
C GLU A 160 -3.24 -0.17 -25.10
N TYR A 161 -2.40 -0.62 -24.17
CA TYR A 161 -0.98 -0.95 -24.39
C TYR A 161 -0.64 -2.35 -23.89
N GLY A 162 0.55 -2.86 -24.24
CA GLY A 162 0.84 -4.29 -24.29
C GLY A 162 1.24 -4.94 -22.96
N GLY A 163 0.76 -4.49 -21.80
CA GLY A 163 1.08 -5.14 -20.51
C GLY A 163 0.62 -4.34 -19.30
N SER A 164 1.04 -4.80 -18.12
CA SER A 164 0.80 -4.12 -16.84
C SER A 164 2.14 -3.55 -16.35
N TYR A 165 2.22 -2.23 -16.21
CA TYR A 165 3.49 -1.54 -16.01
C TYR A 165 3.57 -0.86 -14.65
N VAL A 166 4.78 -0.57 -14.21
CA VAL A 166 5.07 0.42 -13.18
C VAL A 166 5.50 1.70 -13.88
N PHE A 167 4.87 2.80 -13.52
CA PHE A 167 5.14 4.12 -14.10
C PHE A 167 5.79 5.07 -13.10
N ARG A 168 6.49 6.06 -13.64
CA ARG A 168 7.01 7.23 -12.93
C ARG A 168 6.48 8.51 -13.59
N VAL A 169 5.92 9.40 -12.78
CA VAL A 169 5.56 10.76 -13.21
C VAL A 169 6.66 11.69 -12.78
N ASP A 170 7.29 12.36 -13.76
CA ASP A 170 8.34 13.33 -13.47
C ASP A 170 7.78 14.57 -12.75
N PRO A 171 8.36 14.98 -11.62
CA PRO A 171 7.78 16.04 -10.78
C PRO A 171 7.84 17.44 -11.40
N VAL A 172 8.69 17.66 -12.39
CA VAL A 172 8.90 18.94 -13.04
C VAL A 172 8.10 19.05 -14.34
N SER A 173 8.27 18.08 -15.23
CA SER A 173 7.64 18.09 -16.56
C SER A 173 6.24 17.47 -16.57
N GLY A 174 5.87 16.66 -15.56
CA GLY A 174 4.65 15.85 -15.54
C GLY A 174 4.65 14.69 -16.53
N ARG A 175 5.80 14.39 -17.16
CA ARG A 175 5.91 13.29 -18.13
C ARG A 175 5.73 11.94 -17.43
N VAL A 176 4.88 11.07 -18.02
CA VAL A 176 4.69 9.68 -17.60
C VAL A 176 5.67 8.79 -18.34
N GLU A 177 6.47 8.03 -17.61
CA GLU A 177 7.47 7.12 -18.14
C GLU A 177 7.22 5.71 -17.61
N ALA A 178 7.28 4.71 -18.47
CA ALA A 178 7.27 3.31 -18.06
C ALA A 178 8.62 2.96 -17.43
N ALA A 179 8.62 2.66 -16.14
CA ALA A 179 9.83 2.34 -15.38
C ALA A 179 10.14 0.85 -15.41
N VAL A 180 9.10 -0.02 -15.38
CA VAL A 180 9.19 -1.47 -15.50
C VAL A 180 8.00 -1.96 -16.31
N THR A 181 8.23 -2.90 -17.25
CA THR A 181 7.21 -3.33 -18.23
C THR A 181 7.00 -4.85 -18.27
N ASP A 182 7.59 -5.59 -17.34
CA ASP A 182 7.63 -7.07 -17.33
C ASP A 182 6.94 -7.67 -16.08
N PHE A 183 5.99 -6.94 -15.49
CA PHE A 183 5.10 -7.45 -14.44
C PHE A 183 3.89 -8.17 -15.05
N VAL A 184 3.32 -9.12 -14.28
CA VAL A 184 2.02 -9.73 -14.62
C VAL A 184 0.89 -8.85 -14.08
N GLN A 185 0.87 -8.60 -12.77
CA GLN A 185 -0.08 -7.69 -12.11
C GLN A 185 0.67 -6.91 -11.03
N PRO A 186 1.38 -5.81 -11.39
CA PRO A 186 2.08 -4.98 -10.42
C PRO A 186 1.06 -4.35 -9.46
N ASN A 187 1.39 -4.32 -8.17
CA ASN A 187 0.47 -3.88 -7.13
C ASN A 187 1.17 -2.92 -6.17
N GLY A 188 1.19 -3.20 -4.87
CA GLY A 188 1.79 -2.35 -3.87
C GLY A 188 3.26 -2.03 -4.13
N LEU A 189 3.67 -0.81 -3.78
CA LEU A 189 5.06 -0.38 -3.95
C LEU A 189 5.52 0.54 -2.82
N ALA A 190 6.77 0.39 -2.38
CA ALA A 190 7.37 1.23 -1.35
C ALA A 190 8.89 1.35 -1.49
N PHE A 191 9.41 2.52 -1.11
CA PHE A 191 10.85 2.76 -1.05
C PHE A 191 11.46 2.24 0.25
N SER A 192 12.73 1.83 0.18
CA SER A 192 13.57 1.67 1.37
C SER A 192 13.74 3.01 2.12
N PRO A 193 14.13 2.99 3.41
CA PRO A 193 14.27 4.22 4.20
C PRO A 193 15.24 5.24 3.62
N ASP A 194 16.27 4.77 2.92
CA ASP A 194 17.29 5.60 2.25
C ASP A 194 16.89 6.02 0.82
N GLY A 195 15.73 5.57 0.34
CA GLY A 195 15.23 5.85 -1.01
C GLY A 195 15.99 5.18 -2.16
N LYS A 196 16.96 4.29 -1.85
CA LYS A 196 17.81 3.66 -2.88
C LYS A 196 17.27 2.35 -3.43
N ARG A 197 16.19 1.83 -2.86
CA ARG A 197 15.47 0.65 -3.36
C ARG A 197 14.00 0.96 -3.49
N LEU A 198 13.37 0.38 -4.50
CA LEU A 198 11.93 0.29 -4.66
C LEU A 198 11.54 -1.19 -4.61
N TYR A 199 10.61 -1.53 -3.75
CA TYR A 199 9.96 -2.83 -3.69
C TYR A 199 8.63 -2.74 -4.40
N VAL A 200 8.30 -3.75 -5.22
CA VAL A 200 7.02 -3.81 -5.95
C VAL A 200 6.47 -5.23 -5.85
N ALA A 201 5.23 -5.36 -5.45
CA ALA A 201 4.50 -6.62 -5.45
C ALA A 201 4.08 -7.02 -6.86
N ASP A 202 4.16 -8.31 -7.19
CA ASP A 202 3.52 -8.91 -8.35
C ASP A 202 2.45 -9.89 -7.88
N SER A 203 1.21 -9.52 -8.08
CA SER A 203 0.02 -10.25 -7.65
C SER A 203 -0.57 -11.13 -8.76
N GLY A 204 0.24 -11.54 -9.74
CA GLY A 204 -0.22 -12.28 -10.92
C GLY A 204 -0.99 -13.57 -10.61
N ALA A 205 -0.71 -14.20 -9.46
CA ALA A 205 -1.45 -15.36 -9.00
C ALA A 205 -2.93 -15.08 -8.66
N SER A 206 -3.38 -13.82 -8.65
CA SER A 206 -4.80 -13.46 -8.52
C SER A 206 -5.63 -13.86 -9.74
N HIS A 207 -5.01 -13.95 -10.90
CA HIS A 207 -5.66 -14.28 -12.17
C HIS A 207 -5.29 -15.67 -12.68
N ASP A 208 -4.07 -16.11 -12.39
CA ASP A 208 -3.55 -17.45 -12.74
C ASP A 208 -2.86 -18.03 -11.50
N ALA A 209 -3.39 -19.11 -10.97
CA ALA A 209 -2.83 -19.78 -9.79
C ALA A 209 -1.34 -20.15 -9.91
N GLY A 210 -0.83 -20.31 -11.12
CA GLY A 210 0.59 -20.50 -11.45
C GLY A 210 1.39 -19.19 -11.54
N GLY A 211 0.74 -18.06 -11.51
CA GLY A 211 1.35 -16.75 -11.63
C GLY A 211 2.19 -16.31 -10.42
N PRO A 212 2.89 -15.18 -10.56
CA PRO A 212 3.74 -14.66 -9.49
C PRO A 212 2.93 -14.28 -8.24
N ARG A 213 3.54 -14.54 -7.07
CA ARG A 213 3.07 -14.13 -5.73
C ARG A 213 4.25 -13.64 -4.91
N HIS A 214 5.03 -12.74 -5.47
CA HIS A 214 6.28 -12.31 -4.91
C HIS A 214 6.44 -10.79 -4.96
N ILE A 215 7.41 -10.31 -4.20
CA ILE A 215 7.85 -8.93 -4.23
C ILE A 215 9.18 -8.91 -4.99
N ARG A 216 9.32 -7.98 -5.92
CA ARG A 216 10.58 -7.71 -6.62
C ARG A 216 11.26 -6.48 -6.00
N SER A 217 12.60 -6.44 -6.01
CA SER A 217 13.37 -5.29 -5.55
C SER A 217 14.21 -4.69 -6.65
N PHE A 218 14.23 -3.38 -6.73
CA PHE A 218 14.95 -2.61 -7.73
C PHE A 218 15.89 -1.60 -7.05
N GLU A 219 17.10 -1.43 -7.58
CA GLU A 219 17.94 -0.30 -7.23
C GLU A 219 17.43 0.97 -7.92
N VAL A 220 17.41 2.07 -7.17
CA VAL A 220 16.97 3.38 -7.65
C VAL A 220 18.18 4.28 -7.80
N SER A 221 18.42 4.75 -9.02
CA SER A 221 19.48 5.70 -9.33
C SER A 221 19.01 6.70 -10.38
N GLU A 222 19.10 7.99 -10.07
CA GLU A 222 18.72 9.08 -11.00
C GLU A 222 17.30 8.91 -11.57
N GLY A 223 16.34 8.48 -10.74
CA GLY A 223 14.95 8.24 -11.15
C GLY A 223 14.75 7.03 -12.07
N ARG A 224 15.72 6.13 -12.19
CA ARG A 224 15.67 4.89 -12.97
C ARG A 224 15.79 3.68 -12.07
N LEU A 225 15.18 2.58 -12.51
CA LEU A 225 15.23 1.28 -11.84
C LEU A 225 16.21 0.35 -12.53
N ARG A 226 16.95 -0.44 -11.74
CA ARG A 226 17.81 -1.52 -12.18
C ARG A 226 17.61 -2.77 -11.32
N GLY A 227 17.91 -3.95 -11.83
CA GLY A 227 17.69 -5.22 -11.17
C GLY A 227 16.26 -5.69 -11.36
N GLY A 228 15.55 -6.00 -10.29
CA GLY A 228 14.18 -6.54 -10.33
C GLY A 228 14.15 -8.01 -9.97
N GLU A 229 15.13 -8.46 -9.20
CA GLU A 229 15.17 -9.82 -8.66
C GLU A 229 14.04 -10.03 -7.65
N VAL A 230 13.60 -11.28 -7.54
CA VAL A 230 12.64 -11.69 -6.50
C VAL A 230 13.26 -11.46 -5.14
N PHE A 231 12.64 -10.60 -4.35
CA PHE A 231 13.05 -10.26 -2.99
C PHE A 231 12.46 -11.23 -1.96
N ALA A 232 11.15 -11.47 -2.04
CA ALA A 232 10.43 -12.34 -1.12
C ALA A 232 9.16 -12.89 -1.77
N THR A 233 8.71 -14.07 -1.31
CA THR A 233 7.46 -14.69 -1.73
C THR A 233 6.57 -14.88 -0.52
N VAL A 234 5.28 -14.53 -0.61
CA VAL A 234 4.31 -14.84 0.43
C VAL A 234 3.87 -16.30 0.33
N ASP A 235 3.65 -16.94 1.47
CA ASP A 235 3.25 -18.35 1.54
C ASP A 235 1.72 -18.54 1.64
N ALA A 236 0.96 -17.44 1.75
CA ALA A 236 -0.49 -17.44 1.79
C ALA A 236 -1.07 -16.34 0.89
N GLY A 237 -1.90 -16.71 -0.07
CA GLY A 237 -2.51 -15.76 -1.01
C GLY A 237 -1.50 -15.09 -1.94
N ILE A 238 -1.62 -13.80 -2.08
CA ILE A 238 -0.77 -12.93 -2.90
C ILE A 238 -0.27 -11.73 -2.07
N PRO A 239 0.92 -11.15 -2.37
CA PRO A 239 1.27 -9.85 -1.86
C PRO A 239 0.45 -8.80 -2.59
N ASP A 240 -0.06 -7.80 -1.88
CA ASP A 240 -0.83 -6.68 -2.42
C ASP A 240 -0.16 -5.38 -1.97
N GLY A 241 -0.72 -4.60 -1.05
CA GLY A 241 -0.07 -3.42 -0.53
C GLY A 241 1.12 -3.74 0.39
N LEU A 242 2.12 -2.86 0.41
CA LEU A 242 3.32 -3.04 1.23
C LEU A 242 3.87 -1.70 1.76
N ARG A 243 4.56 -1.76 2.90
CA ARG A 243 5.28 -0.62 3.51
C ARG A 243 6.62 -1.09 4.06
N VAL A 244 7.51 -0.14 4.32
CA VAL A 244 8.84 -0.40 4.89
C VAL A 244 8.99 0.32 6.22
N ASP A 245 9.59 -0.32 7.22
CA ASP A 245 9.89 0.30 8.50
C ASP A 245 11.27 0.97 8.54
N VAL A 246 11.59 1.67 9.64
CA VAL A 246 12.86 2.41 9.77
C VAL A 246 14.11 1.53 9.80
N LEU A 247 13.98 0.21 10.04
CA LEU A 247 15.08 -0.76 9.95
C LEU A 247 15.20 -1.36 8.55
N GLY A 248 14.29 -1.00 7.62
CA GLY A 248 14.24 -1.53 6.27
C GLY A 248 13.51 -2.87 6.15
N ASN A 249 12.81 -3.34 7.21
CA ASN A 249 11.97 -4.52 7.06
C ASN A 249 10.77 -4.18 6.16
N VAL A 250 10.45 -5.10 5.27
CA VAL A 250 9.32 -4.98 4.35
C VAL A 250 8.11 -5.69 4.95
N TRP A 251 7.06 -4.92 5.17
CA TRP A 251 5.77 -5.39 5.63
C TRP A 251 4.83 -5.44 4.43
N THR A 252 4.19 -6.56 4.20
CA THR A 252 3.29 -6.76 3.06
C THR A 252 2.03 -7.47 3.48
N SER A 253 0.93 -7.15 2.82
CA SER A 253 -0.31 -7.90 2.90
C SER A 253 -0.15 -9.32 2.36
N ALA A 254 -0.99 -10.22 2.81
CA ALA A 254 -1.10 -11.61 2.35
C ALA A 254 -2.50 -12.16 2.65
N GLY A 255 -2.78 -13.38 2.20
CA GLY A 255 -4.08 -14.01 2.38
C GLY A 255 -4.43 -14.36 3.83
N ASP A 256 -3.44 -14.50 4.71
CA ASP A 256 -3.61 -14.85 6.14
C ASP A 256 -3.30 -13.67 7.09
N GLY A 257 -2.96 -12.49 6.53
CA GLY A 257 -2.62 -11.32 7.35
C GLY A 257 -1.52 -10.47 6.77
N VAL A 258 -0.61 -9.99 7.62
CA VAL A 258 0.54 -9.16 7.24
C VAL A 258 1.81 -9.95 7.49
N HIS A 259 2.68 -10.05 6.50
CA HIS A 259 3.99 -10.68 6.59
C HIS A 259 5.09 -9.63 6.75
N CYS A 260 6.07 -9.89 7.59
CA CYS A 260 7.24 -9.02 7.81
C CYS A 260 8.51 -9.74 7.37
N PHE A 261 9.23 -9.15 6.42
CA PHE A 261 10.50 -9.67 5.91
C PHE A 261 11.66 -8.76 6.31
N THR A 262 12.83 -9.35 6.59
CA THR A 262 14.07 -8.58 6.77
C THR A 262 14.44 -7.83 5.48
N PRO A 263 15.40 -6.85 5.54
CA PRO A 263 15.94 -6.24 4.32
C PRO A 263 16.60 -7.22 3.34
N ARG A 264 16.78 -8.49 3.74
CA ARG A 264 17.31 -9.57 2.91
C ARG A 264 16.24 -10.52 2.36
N GLY A 265 14.95 -10.27 2.65
CA GLY A 265 13.85 -11.12 2.21
C GLY A 265 13.57 -12.35 3.08
N GLU A 266 14.17 -12.45 4.28
CA GLU A 266 13.90 -13.53 5.23
C GLU A 266 12.63 -13.23 6.02
N LEU A 267 11.69 -14.17 6.13
CA LEU A 267 10.45 -14.00 6.89
C LEU A 267 10.75 -13.91 8.40
N LEU A 268 10.45 -12.78 9.01
CA LEU A 268 10.55 -12.56 10.45
C LEU A 268 9.34 -13.11 11.21
N GLY A 269 8.15 -12.85 10.71
CA GLY A 269 6.91 -13.24 11.34
C GLY A 269 5.69 -12.69 10.64
N LYS A 270 4.52 -12.97 11.22
CA LYS A 270 3.22 -12.57 10.66
C LYS A 270 2.32 -11.96 11.72
N ILE A 271 1.44 -11.07 11.30
CA ILE A 271 0.27 -10.60 12.04
C ILE A 271 -0.94 -11.23 11.38
N LEU A 272 -1.60 -12.18 12.06
CA LEU A 272 -2.76 -12.86 11.48
C LEU A 272 -4.00 -11.98 11.56
N ILE A 273 -4.71 -11.89 10.46
CA ILE A 273 -5.97 -11.17 10.31
C ILE A 273 -7.02 -12.17 9.80
N PRO A 274 -8.25 -12.16 10.32
CA PRO A 274 -9.27 -13.13 9.93
C PRO A 274 -9.87 -12.92 8.53
N GLU A 275 -9.40 -11.91 7.82
CA GLU A 275 -9.79 -11.57 6.44
C GLU A 275 -8.52 -11.44 5.58
N PRO A 276 -8.56 -11.74 4.26
CA PRO A 276 -7.46 -11.39 3.37
C PRO A 276 -7.14 -9.90 3.46
N VAL A 277 -5.86 -9.61 3.67
CA VAL A 277 -5.36 -8.23 3.78
C VAL A 277 -5.04 -7.71 2.39
N ALA A 278 -5.57 -6.53 2.08
CA ALA A 278 -5.30 -5.85 0.83
C ALA A 278 -4.11 -4.88 0.97
N ASN A 279 -4.11 -3.99 1.98
CA ASN A 279 -3.06 -2.98 2.10
C ASN A 279 -2.78 -2.61 3.56
N ILE A 280 -1.70 -1.89 3.80
CA ILE A 280 -1.26 -1.48 5.13
C ILE A 280 -0.68 -0.06 5.10
N GLU A 281 -0.74 0.64 6.24
CA GLU A 281 -0.12 1.96 6.40
C GLU A 281 0.37 2.18 7.83
N PHE A 282 1.56 2.76 7.96
CA PHE A 282 2.08 3.21 9.24
C PHE A 282 1.56 4.61 9.60
N GLY A 283 1.03 4.75 10.80
CA GLY A 283 0.51 6.03 11.28
C GLY A 283 0.53 6.17 12.79
N GLY A 284 -0.33 7.05 13.29
CA GLY A 284 -0.37 7.46 14.68
C GLY A 284 0.73 8.45 15.05
N PRO A 285 0.65 9.07 16.25
CA PRO A 285 1.57 10.15 16.64
C PRO A 285 3.05 9.78 16.68
N ARG A 286 3.35 8.49 16.86
CA ARG A 286 4.74 7.95 16.86
C ARG A 286 5.10 7.24 15.56
N GLY A 287 4.18 7.16 14.58
CA GLY A 287 4.38 6.43 13.34
C GLY A 287 4.52 4.91 13.51
N ASN A 288 4.08 4.35 14.63
CA ASN A 288 4.21 2.94 15.00
C ASN A 288 2.88 2.20 15.14
N ARG A 289 1.78 2.82 14.74
CA ARG A 289 0.49 2.16 14.58
C ARG A 289 0.37 1.68 13.14
N LEU A 290 0.29 0.38 12.95
CA LEU A 290 0.02 -0.22 11.66
C LEU A 290 -1.49 -0.29 11.46
N PHE A 291 -2.01 0.39 10.46
CA PHE A 291 -3.38 0.27 9.97
C PHE A 291 -3.40 -0.77 8.85
N ILE A 292 -4.43 -1.59 8.83
CA ILE A 292 -4.54 -2.76 7.96
C ILE A 292 -5.92 -2.74 7.33
N THR A 293 -6.02 -2.52 6.04
CA THR A 293 -7.25 -2.71 5.27
C THR A 293 -7.35 -4.16 4.83
N ALA A 294 -8.48 -4.78 5.15
CA ALA A 294 -8.71 -6.19 4.84
C ALA A 294 -10.17 -6.33 4.38
N THR A 295 -10.41 -7.01 3.32
CA THR A 295 -11.68 -7.21 2.61
C THR A 295 -12.81 -6.25 3.03
N THR A 296 -13.45 -6.48 4.19
CA THR A 296 -14.62 -5.69 4.65
C THR A 296 -14.29 -4.73 5.79
N SER A 297 -13.07 -4.74 6.31
CA SER A 297 -12.74 -4.14 7.61
C SER A 297 -11.44 -3.35 7.62
N LEU A 298 -11.36 -2.40 8.55
CA LEU A 298 -10.12 -1.74 8.94
C LEU A 298 -9.68 -2.27 10.31
N TYR A 299 -8.45 -2.75 10.39
CA TYR A 299 -7.80 -3.17 11.63
C TYR A 299 -6.63 -2.27 11.97
N SER A 300 -6.14 -2.36 13.20
CA SER A 300 -4.86 -1.78 13.58
C SER A 300 -4.16 -2.56 14.68
N CYS A 301 -2.85 -2.40 14.77
CA CYS A 301 -2.06 -2.82 15.92
C CYS A 301 -0.90 -1.84 16.15
N TYR A 302 -0.42 -1.76 17.38
CA TYR A 302 0.80 -1.03 17.68
C TYR A 302 2.01 -1.95 17.54
N LEU A 303 3.08 -1.41 16.95
CA LEU A 303 4.36 -2.09 16.80
C LEU A 303 5.43 -1.43 17.69
N ALA A 304 6.52 -2.14 17.94
CA ALA A 304 7.69 -1.61 18.64
C ALA A 304 8.61 -0.80 17.71
N ILE A 305 8.22 -0.66 16.46
CA ILE A 305 8.97 0.03 15.40
C ILE A 305 8.07 0.99 14.63
N SER A 306 8.64 2.04 14.05
CA SER A 306 7.94 3.02 13.22
C SER A 306 8.15 2.75 11.74
N GLY A 307 7.18 3.15 10.91
CA GLY A 307 7.31 3.13 9.46
C GLY A 307 8.35 4.12 8.93
N ALA A 308 9.01 3.79 7.85
CA ALA A 308 9.86 4.71 7.12
C ALA A 308 9.02 5.89 6.58
N GLY A 309 9.60 7.10 6.60
CA GLY A 309 8.90 8.30 6.13
C GLY A 309 7.84 8.87 7.06
N THR A 310 7.58 8.26 8.21
CA THR A 310 6.72 8.85 9.26
C THR A 310 7.41 10.03 9.94
N GLN A 311 6.65 10.92 10.60
CA GLN A 311 7.24 12.06 11.31
C GLN A 311 8.21 11.64 12.42
N ALA A 312 8.02 10.48 13.04
CA ALA A 312 8.92 9.95 14.05
C ALA A 312 10.30 9.60 13.47
N ALA A 313 10.36 9.07 12.26
CA ALA A 313 11.61 8.74 11.56
C ALA A 313 12.41 10.00 11.16
N ARG A 314 11.78 11.18 11.04
CA ARG A 314 12.44 12.45 10.69
C ARG A 314 13.03 13.19 11.88
N ARG A 315 12.82 12.73 13.12
CA ARG A 315 13.33 13.35 14.36
C ARG A 315 14.55 12.62 14.96
N GLY A 316 15.00 11.58 14.32
CA GLY A 316 16.27 10.86 14.62
C GLY A 316 17.36 11.26 13.62
#